data_e8cf7fde43db4a78785339036cb586e3
#
_entry.id   e8cf7fde43db4a78785339036cb586e3
#
_cell.length_a   1.000
_cell.length_b   1.000
_cell.length_c   1.000
_cell.angle_alpha   90.00
_cell.angle_beta   90.00
_cell.angle_gamma   90.00
#
_symmetry.space_group_name_H-M   'P 1'
#
loop_
_entity.id
_entity.type
_entity.pdbx_description
1 polymer ?
#
loop_
_entity_poly.entity_id
_entity_poly.type
_entity_poly.pdbx_seq_one_letter_code
_entity_poly.pdbx_strand_id
1 'polypeptide(L)'
;MIPKYIQDHHIHLAASALSTAKTDCNSTKFFVSENGHKVAPKRIISLAAFLACGAVLPVSRFSGGKETNNRLKRAGLVVREFKGANIQLALDLDN
;
A
#
# COMPACT_ATOMS: atom_id res chain seq x y z
N MET A 1 1.78 -11.35 10.15
CA MET A 1 1.44 -10.29 11.12
C MET A 1 2.40 -9.11 10.99
N ILE A 2 1.86 -7.92 11.01
CA ILE A 2 2.67 -6.71 10.86
C ILE A 2 3.38 -6.40 12.18
N PRO A 3 4.72 -6.25 12.17
CA PRO A 3 5.47 -6.01 13.40
C PRO A 3 5.09 -4.69 14.09
N LYS A 4 5.12 -4.72 15.41
CA LYS A 4 4.77 -3.54 16.22
C LYS A 4 5.85 -2.44 16.22
N TYR A 5 7.07 -2.77 15.79
CA TYR A 5 8.12 -1.76 15.72
C TYR A 5 7.90 -0.75 14.59
N ILE A 6 7.00 -1.06 13.66
CA ILE A 6 6.65 -0.13 12.59
C ILE A 6 5.75 0.95 13.17
N GLN A 7 6.22 2.19 13.14
CA GLN A 7 5.50 3.34 13.65
C GLN A 7 4.80 4.09 12.52
N ASP A 8 3.87 4.96 12.89
CA ASP A 8 3.12 5.73 11.89
C ASP A 8 4.02 6.56 11.00
N HIS A 9 5.06 7.18 11.56
CA HIS A 9 5.96 8.00 10.75
C HIS A 9 6.75 7.18 9.73
N HIS A 10 7.06 5.93 10.04
CA HIS A 10 7.69 5.04 9.07
C HIS A 10 6.77 4.79 7.88
N ILE A 11 5.49 4.62 8.17
CA ILE A 11 4.47 4.38 7.14
C ILE A 11 4.32 5.60 6.24
N HIS A 12 4.25 6.79 6.82
CA HIS A 12 4.14 8.02 6.03
C HIS A 12 5.38 8.25 5.16
N LEU A 13 6.56 8.03 5.71
CA LEU A 13 7.80 8.16 4.95
C LEU A 13 7.85 7.16 3.80
N ALA A 14 7.43 5.92 4.06
CA ALA A 14 7.42 4.88 3.04
C ALA A 14 6.45 5.22 1.91
N ALA A 15 5.26 5.67 2.25
CA ALA A 15 4.25 6.05 1.25
C ALA A 15 4.77 7.20 0.38
N SER A 16 5.37 8.19 1.01
CA SER A 16 5.93 9.34 0.30
C SER A 16 7.08 8.93 -0.62
N ALA A 17 7.97 8.08 -0.13
CA ALA A 17 9.11 7.61 -0.93
C ALA A 17 8.66 6.82 -2.15
N LEU A 18 7.69 5.93 -1.98
CA LEU A 18 7.17 5.13 -3.09
C LEU A 18 6.44 5.99 -4.10
N SER A 19 5.72 7.00 -3.63
CA SER A 19 5.04 7.95 -4.50
C SER A 19 6.04 8.77 -5.30
N THR A 20 7.09 9.26 -4.65
CA THR A 20 8.13 10.07 -5.30
C THR A 20 8.89 9.24 -6.34
N ALA A 21 9.17 7.99 -6.03
CA ALA A 21 9.85 7.08 -6.95
C ALA A 21 8.95 6.62 -8.10
N LYS A 22 7.65 6.92 -8.02
CA LYS A 22 6.66 6.53 -9.02
C LYS A 22 6.68 5.03 -9.29
N THR A 23 6.76 4.25 -8.21
CA THR A 23 6.75 2.79 -8.32
C THR A 23 5.41 2.31 -8.85
N ASP A 24 5.44 1.22 -9.60
CA ASP A 24 4.20 0.64 -10.11
C ASP A 24 3.35 0.10 -8.97
N CYS A 25 2.04 0.33 -9.05
CA CYS A 25 1.10 -0.23 -8.11
C CYS A 25 0.74 -1.64 -8.56
N ASN A 26 1.37 -2.63 -7.93
CA ASN A 26 1.14 -4.03 -8.27
C ASN A 26 -0.07 -4.63 -7.57
N SER A 27 -0.74 -3.83 -6.74
CA SER A 27 -1.91 -4.30 -6.03
C SER A 27 -3.09 -4.44 -7.00
N THR A 28 -3.85 -5.51 -6.83
CA THR A 28 -5.01 -5.77 -7.69
C THR A 28 -6.33 -5.34 -7.06
N LYS A 29 -6.34 -5.09 -5.76
CA LYS A 29 -7.58 -4.80 -5.06
C LYS A 29 -7.60 -3.46 -4.34
N PHE A 30 -6.50 -3.11 -3.68
CA PHE A 30 -6.44 -1.89 -2.87
C PHE A 30 -5.26 -1.02 -3.27
N PHE A 31 -5.37 0.26 -3.03
CA PHE A 31 -4.28 1.20 -3.25
C PHE A 31 -4.37 2.36 -2.27
N VAL A 32 -3.24 3.03 -2.07
CA VAL A 32 -3.18 4.30 -1.34
C VAL A 32 -2.83 5.37 -2.36
N SER A 33 -3.61 6.46 -2.38
CA SER A 33 -3.30 7.59 -3.24
C SER A 33 -2.42 8.55 -2.46
N GLU A 34 -1.19 8.72 -2.93
CA GLU A 34 -0.22 9.61 -2.29
C GLU A 34 0.34 10.55 -3.35
N ASN A 35 0.14 11.84 -3.16
CA ASN A 35 0.59 12.86 -4.13
C ASN A 35 0.11 12.57 -5.55
N GLY A 36 -1.11 12.06 -5.67
CA GLY A 36 -1.70 11.75 -6.97
C GLY A 36 -1.22 10.44 -7.59
N HIS A 37 -0.36 9.70 -6.90
CA HIS A 37 0.16 8.44 -7.38
C HIS A 37 -0.42 7.27 -6.58
N LYS A 38 -0.75 6.18 -7.26
CA LYS A 38 -1.29 4.99 -6.60
C LYS A 38 -0.14 4.12 -6.11
N VAL A 39 -0.17 3.78 -4.83
CA VAL A 39 0.89 3.01 -4.17
C VAL A 39 0.30 1.73 -3.60
N ALA A 40 1.02 0.62 -3.78
CA ALA A 40 0.57 -0.67 -3.27
C ALA A 40 0.66 -0.71 -1.75
N PRO A 41 -0.43 -1.05 -1.03
CA PRO A 41 -0.43 -1.04 0.43
C PRO A 41 0.64 -1.92 1.06
N LYS A 42 0.84 -3.14 0.55
CA LYS A 42 1.84 -4.04 1.13
C LYS A 42 3.26 -3.52 0.94
N ARG A 43 3.54 -2.80 -0.13
CA ARG A 43 4.85 -2.19 -0.34
C ARG A 43 5.13 -1.11 0.69
N ILE A 44 4.10 -0.37 1.10
CA ILE A 44 4.27 0.63 2.14
C ILE A 44 4.72 -0.03 3.43
N ILE A 45 4.10 -1.13 3.83
CA ILE A 45 4.48 -1.85 5.04
C ILE A 45 5.89 -2.43 4.92
N SER A 46 6.21 -3.03 3.79
CA SER A 46 7.56 -3.60 3.57
C SER A 46 8.64 -2.54 3.70
N LEU A 47 8.45 -1.39 3.08
CA LEU A 47 9.42 -0.31 3.14
C LEU A 47 9.45 0.33 4.52
N ALA A 48 8.28 0.46 5.17
CA ALA A 48 8.22 1.00 6.53
C ALA A 48 9.03 0.13 7.49
N ALA A 49 8.99 -1.19 7.31
CA ALA A 49 9.80 -2.09 8.12
C ALA A 49 11.29 -1.83 7.91
N PHE A 50 11.69 -1.61 6.68
CA PHE A 50 13.08 -1.27 6.38
C PHE A 50 13.50 0.03 7.08
N LEU A 51 12.65 1.05 7.03
CA LEU A 51 12.93 2.33 7.68
C LEU A 51 13.00 2.18 9.20
N ALA A 52 12.23 1.26 9.75
CA ALA A 52 12.18 1.06 11.19
C ALA A 52 13.34 0.23 11.74
N CYS A 53 13.77 -0.79 11.00
CA CYS A 53 14.77 -1.72 11.54
C CYS A 53 15.89 -2.11 10.57
N GLY A 54 15.91 -1.53 9.36
CA GLY A 54 16.97 -1.79 8.40
C GLY A 54 16.80 -3.04 7.56
N ALA A 55 15.67 -3.73 7.68
CA ALA A 55 15.41 -4.94 6.92
C ALA A 55 14.01 -4.88 6.31
N VAL A 56 13.92 -5.15 5.01
CA VAL A 56 12.63 -5.19 4.32
C VAL A 56 11.83 -6.39 4.82
N LEU A 57 10.57 -6.16 5.17
CA LEU A 57 9.67 -7.23 5.55
C LEU A 57 9.09 -7.85 4.26
N PRO A 58 9.36 -9.13 3.99
CA PRO A 58 8.81 -9.75 2.79
C PRO A 58 7.29 -9.73 2.79
N VAL A 59 6.69 -9.44 1.64
CA VAL A 59 5.23 -9.33 1.54
C VAL A 59 4.53 -10.65 1.86
N SER A 60 5.24 -11.77 1.79
CA SER A 60 4.69 -13.07 2.15
C SER A 60 4.55 -13.26 3.66
N ARG A 61 5.16 -12.39 4.47
CA ARG A 61 5.17 -12.53 5.93
C ARG A 61 3.95 -11.92 6.60
N PHE A 62 3.13 -11.20 5.87
CA PHE A 62 1.94 -10.59 6.44
C PHE A 62 0.81 -10.62 5.42
N SER A 63 -0.40 -10.50 5.95
CA SER A 63 -1.60 -10.57 5.13
C SER A 63 -1.89 -9.23 4.47
N GLY A 64 -2.28 -9.26 3.20
CA GLY A 64 -2.83 -8.09 2.54
C GLY A 64 -4.27 -7.86 2.99
N GLY A 65 -4.98 -6.96 2.32
CA GLY A 65 -6.37 -6.70 2.64
C GLY A 65 -6.54 -6.15 4.04
N LYS A 66 -7.29 -6.87 4.89
CA LYS A 66 -7.74 -6.30 6.16
C LYS A 66 -6.60 -5.91 7.09
N GLU A 67 -5.62 -6.77 7.28
CA GLU A 67 -4.53 -6.50 8.20
C GLU A 67 -3.72 -5.27 7.77
N THR A 68 -3.27 -5.28 6.53
CA THR A 68 -2.49 -4.17 5.97
C THR A 68 -3.31 -2.89 5.96
N ASN A 69 -4.54 -2.96 5.46
CA ASN A 69 -5.37 -1.77 5.32
C ASN A 69 -5.69 -1.13 6.66
N ASN A 70 -5.98 -1.96 7.67
CA ASN A 70 -6.27 -1.44 9.01
C ASN A 70 -5.04 -0.72 9.59
N ARG A 71 -3.85 -1.28 9.37
CA ARG A 71 -2.63 -0.64 9.88
C ARG A 71 -2.39 0.70 9.21
N LEU A 72 -2.58 0.76 7.89
CA LEU A 72 -2.41 2.01 7.15
C LEU A 72 -3.44 3.05 7.53
N LYS A 73 -4.68 2.63 7.74
CA LYS A 73 -5.74 3.55 8.19
C LYS A 73 -5.43 4.12 9.57
N ARG A 74 -4.90 3.30 10.47
CA ARG A 74 -4.52 3.78 11.81
C ARG A 74 -3.40 4.82 11.73
N ALA A 75 -2.56 4.72 10.72
CA ALA A 75 -1.50 5.71 10.51
C ALA A 75 -2.03 6.98 9.85
N GLY A 76 -3.30 7.01 9.44
CA GLY A 76 -3.89 8.18 8.84
C GLY A 76 -3.92 8.17 7.32
N LEU A 77 -3.52 7.08 6.70
CA LEU A 77 -3.59 6.97 5.25
C LEU A 77 -4.98 6.53 4.80
N VAL A 78 -5.37 6.98 3.61
CA VAL A 78 -6.65 6.59 3.01
C VAL A 78 -6.40 5.42 2.07
N VAL A 79 -6.96 4.26 2.41
CA VAL A 79 -6.86 3.07 1.58
C VAL A 79 -8.13 2.98 0.76
N ARG A 80 -7.98 2.89 -0.55
CA ARG A 80 -9.10 2.79 -1.48
C ARG A 80 -9.09 1.45 -2.16
N GLU A 81 -10.26 1.02 -2.59
CA GLU A 81 -10.43 -0.22 -3.33
C GLU A 81 -10.56 0.09 -4.80
N PHE A 82 -9.86 -0.66 -5.64
CA PHE A 82 -10.07 -0.58 -7.07
C PHE A 82 -11.49 -1.03 -7.37
N LYS A 83 -12.16 -0.34 -8.27
CA LYS A 83 -13.49 -0.75 -8.71
C LYS A 83 -13.34 -1.79 -9.82
N GLY A 84 -12.78 -2.94 -9.43
CA GLY A 84 -12.40 -3.95 -10.40
C GLY A 84 -13.50 -4.38 -11.34
N ALA A 85 -14.69 -4.63 -10.79
CA ALA A 85 -15.82 -5.00 -11.63
C ALA A 85 -16.19 -3.89 -12.61
N ASN A 86 -16.18 -2.65 -12.13
CA ASN A 86 -16.49 -1.51 -12.99
C ASN A 86 -15.41 -1.28 -14.03
N ILE A 87 -14.17 -1.49 -13.64
CA ILE A 87 -13.05 -1.37 -14.57
C ILE A 87 -13.16 -2.43 -15.65
N GLN A 88 -13.50 -3.64 -15.26
CA GLN A 88 -13.65 -4.73 -16.21
C GLN A 88 -14.76 -4.43 -17.21
N LEU A 89 -15.89 -3.93 -16.74
CA LEU A 89 -17.01 -3.54 -17.60
C LEU A 89 -16.60 -2.42 -18.54
N ALA A 90 -15.87 -1.45 -18.05
CA ALA A 90 -15.41 -0.34 -18.87
C ALA A 90 -14.48 -0.83 -19.99
N LEU A 91 -13.59 -1.76 -19.67
CA LEU A 91 -12.72 -2.34 -20.66
C LEU A 91 -13.50 -3.10 -21.72
N ASP A 92 -14.51 -3.85 -21.29
CA ASP A 92 -15.36 -4.60 -22.21
C ASP A 92 -16.15 -3.67 -23.12
N LEU A 93 -16.62 -2.55 -22.58
CA LEU A 93 -17.37 -1.58 -23.35
C LEU A 93 -16.50 -0.82 -24.33
N ASP A 94 -15.26 -0.58 -23.97
CA ASP A 94 -14.32 0.14 -24.82
C ASP A 94 -13.83 -0.70 -25.99
N ASN A 95 -14.03 -1.97 -25.90
CA ASN A 95 -13.67 -2.90 -26.97
C ASN A 95 -14.83 -3.06 -27.99
#